data_a01225ad2c7c1a2ebfd86b3547c1a16e
#
_entry.id   a01225ad2c7c1a2ebfd86b3547c1a16e
#
_cell.length_a   1.000
_cell.length_b   1.000
_cell.length_c   1.000
_cell.angle_alpha   90.00
_cell.angle_beta   90.00
_cell.angle_gamma   90.00
#
_symmetry.space_group_name_H-M   'P 1'
#
loop_
_entity.id
_entity.type
_entity.pdbx_description
1 polymer ?
#
loop_
_entity_poly.entity_id
_entity_poly.type
_entity_poly.pdbx_seq_one_letter_code
_entity_poly.pdbx_strand_id
1 'polypeptide(L)'
;MLVAVVDGIGHGPSAALAAELAIGELARMNGGSLVNAVQRCHERLHRTRGVVLSLAQFNVMENTMAWLSVGNVEGRLWRLNARRMHEALLLRGGVVGDHIPHLVPAILPVAYGDLLILATDGIESSFADDVKLSAPARQIAERIVERNWQGTDDALVLVARYAHTQQPQVH
;
A
#
# COMPACT_ATOMS: atom_id res chain seq x y z
N MET A 1 -10.85 0.25 -7.61
CA MET A 1 -10.14 1.38 -6.97
C MET A 1 -8.71 0.95 -6.67
N LEU A 2 -7.70 1.77 -7.03
CA LEU A 2 -6.28 1.53 -6.69
C LEU A 2 -5.87 2.45 -5.54
N VAL A 3 -5.12 1.90 -4.59
CA VAL A 3 -4.46 2.60 -3.49
C VAL A 3 -2.97 2.25 -3.56
N ALA A 4 -2.10 3.22 -3.42
CA ALA A 4 -0.67 3.05 -3.57
C ALA A 4 0.12 3.91 -2.57
N VAL A 5 1.21 3.35 -2.06
CA VAL A 5 2.31 4.10 -1.44
C VAL A 5 3.56 3.83 -2.26
N VAL A 6 4.26 4.90 -2.61
CA VAL A 6 5.47 4.88 -3.42
C VAL A 6 6.53 5.69 -2.69
N ASP A 7 7.70 5.11 -2.52
CA ASP A 7 8.83 5.76 -1.89
C ASP A 7 10.08 5.70 -2.80
N GLY A 8 10.69 6.85 -3.06
CA GLY A 8 11.87 6.98 -3.93
C GLY A 8 13.15 6.60 -3.19
N ILE A 9 13.99 5.75 -3.79
CA ILE A 9 15.23 5.31 -3.16
C ILE A 9 16.16 6.49 -2.82
N GLY A 10 16.44 6.64 -1.52
CA GLY A 10 17.23 7.72 -0.95
C GLY A 10 16.43 9.00 -0.77
N HIS A 11 17.07 10.14 -0.78
CA HIS A 11 16.47 11.44 -0.50
C HIS A 11 16.74 12.49 -1.57
N GLY A 12 15.99 13.60 -1.53
CA GLY A 12 16.19 14.76 -2.39
C GLY A 12 15.58 14.63 -3.79
N PRO A 13 15.92 15.55 -4.73
CA PRO A 13 15.22 15.71 -6.01
C PRO A 13 15.20 14.46 -6.89
N SER A 14 16.25 13.63 -6.84
CA SER A 14 16.32 12.41 -7.66
C SER A 14 15.36 11.32 -7.17
N ALA A 15 15.18 11.20 -5.86
CA ALA A 15 14.21 10.28 -5.26
C ALA A 15 12.78 10.76 -5.53
N ALA A 16 12.52 12.06 -5.32
CA ALA A 16 11.23 12.67 -5.63
C ALA A 16 10.84 12.49 -7.10
N LEU A 17 11.74 12.71 -8.04
CA LEU A 17 11.49 12.49 -9.47
C LEU A 17 11.12 11.03 -9.77
N ALA A 18 11.81 10.07 -9.17
CA ALA A 18 11.50 8.65 -9.36
C ALA A 18 10.08 8.33 -8.85
N ALA A 19 9.72 8.83 -7.66
CA ALA A 19 8.39 8.65 -7.09
C ALA A 19 7.29 9.29 -7.97
N GLU A 20 7.49 10.52 -8.45
CA GLU A 20 6.56 11.22 -9.34
C GLU A 20 6.33 10.46 -10.66
N LEU A 21 7.38 9.94 -11.27
CA LEU A 21 7.29 9.13 -12.49
C LEU A 21 6.49 7.84 -12.26
N ALA A 22 6.72 7.17 -11.13
CA ALA A 22 5.96 5.97 -10.75
C ALA A 22 4.48 6.30 -10.52
N ILE A 23 4.18 7.34 -9.76
CA ILE A 23 2.81 7.81 -9.50
C ILE A 23 2.10 8.17 -10.82
N GLY A 24 2.77 8.89 -11.71
CA GLY A 24 2.23 9.24 -13.03
C GLY A 24 1.92 8.02 -13.89
N GLU A 25 2.70 6.94 -13.80
CA GLU A 25 2.43 5.69 -14.51
C GLU A 25 1.28 4.91 -13.87
N LEU A 26 1.22 4.84 -12.55
CA LEU A 26 0.13 4.20 -11.81
C LEU A 26 -1.22 4.92 -12.03
N ALA A 27 -1.22 6.24 -12.11
CA ALA A 27 -2.43 7.04 -12.38
C ALA A 27 -3.06 6.77 -13.75
N ARG A 28 -2.29 6.26 -14.72
CA ARG A 28 -2.78 5.85 -16.04
C ARG A 28 -3.42 4.46 -16.04
N MET A 29 -3.43 3.80 -14.89
CA MET A 29 -4.00 2.46 -14.75
C MET A 29 -5.54 2.53 -14.74
N ASN A 30 -6.16 2.25 -15.88
CA ASN A 30 -7.61 2.13 -16.05
C ASN A 30 -8.08 0.67 -15.84
N GLY A 31 -7.98 0.18 -14.60
CA GLY A 31 -8.16 -1.25 -14.34
C GLY A 31 -6.93 -2.06 -14.79
N GLY A 32 -7.05 -3.37 -14.90
CA GLY A 32 -5.97 -4.26 -15.33
C GLY A 32 -5.11 -4.79 -14.17
N SER A 33 -4.05 -5.50 -14.53
CA SER A 33 -3.22 -6.25 -13.59
C SER A 33 -2.22 -5.37 -12.85
N LEU A 34 -2.09 -5.55 -11.53
CA LEU A 34 -1.04 -4.93 -10.72
C LEU A 34 0.36 -5.32 -11.24
N VAL A 35 0.53 -6.54 -11.74
CA VAL A 35 1.80 -7.01 -12.33
C VAL A 35 2.19 -6.12 -13.50
N ASN A 36 1.27 -5.89 -14.45
CA ASN A 36 1.53 -5.05 -15.61
C ASN A 36 1.80 -3.59 -15.20
N ALA A 37 1.12 -3.09 -14.15
CA ALA A 37 1.37 -1.75 -13.64
C ALA A 37 2.80 -1.60 -13.10
N VAL A 38 3.26 -2.56 -12.28
CA VAL A 38 4.63 -2.57 -11.75
C VAL A 38 5.67 -2.74 -12.87
N GLN A 39 5.41 -3.57 -13.86
CA GLN A 39 6.30 -3.75 -15.01
C GLN A 39 6.48 -2.45 -15.80
N ARG A 40 5.38 -1.73 -16.10
CA ARG A 40 5.47 -0.42 -16.76
C ARG A 40 6.21 0.61 -15.92
N CYS A 41 5.96 0.64 -14.60
CA CYS A 41 6.76 1.48 -13.70
C CYS A 41 8.23 1.11 -13.77
N HIS A 42 8.56 -0.19 -13.75
CA HIS A 42 9.95 -0.66 -13.83
C HIS A 42 10.65 -0.19 -15.12
N GLU A 43 9.99 -0.34 -16.27
CA GLU A 43 10.52 0.14 -17.55
C GLU A 43 10.69 1.66 -17.56
N ARG A 44 9.70 2.40 -17.01
CA ARG A 44 9.69 3.87 -16.97
C ARG A 44 10.80 4.44 -16.09
N LEU A 45 11.12 3.72 -15.00
CA LEU A 45 12.09 4.15 -13.99
C LEU A 45 13.54 3.72 -14.31
N HIS A 46 13.76 3.01 -15.40
CA HIS A 46 15.10 2.62 -15.81
C HIS A 46 15.99 3.87 -15.93
N ARG A 47 17.17 3.84 -15.33
CA ARG A 47 18.12 4.99 -15.22
C ARG A 47 17.70 6.07 -14.22
N THR A 48 16.73 5.82 -13.36
CA THR A 48 16.49 6.62 -12.16
C THR A 48 17.04 5.89 -10.92
N ARG A 49 16.83 6.46 -9.73
CA ARG A 49 17.15 5.74 -8.48
C ARG A 49 16.21 4.57 -8.20
N GLY A 50 15.07 4.50 -8.90
CA GLY A 50 14.01 3.54 -8.62
C GLY A 50 13.19 3.91 -7.40
N VAL A 51 12.19 3.06 -7.14
CA VAL A 51 11.27 3.21 -6.01
C VAL A 51 11.01 1.86 -5.35
N VAL A 52 10.61 1.89 -4.10
CA VAL A 52 9.86 0.81 -3.45
C VAL A 52 8.38 1.18 -3.41
N LEU A 53 7.47 0.22 -3.44
CA LEU A 53 6.05 0.49 -3.48
C LEU A 53 5.21 -0.64 -2.89
N SER A 54 4.00 -0.25 -2.45
CA SER A 54 2.95 -1.19 -2.06
C SER A 54 1.64 -0.75 -2.70
N LEU A 55 0.99 -1.69 -3.41
CA LEU A 55 -0.22 -1.46 -4.20
C LEU A 55 -1.36 -2.34 -3.70
N ALA A 56 -2.55 -1.76 -3.57
CA ALA A 56 -3.77 -2.50 -3.29
C ALA A 56 -4.89 -2.10 -4.27
N GLN A 57 -5.40 -3.06 -5.02
CA GLN A 57 -6.52 -2.87 -5.94
C GLN A 57 -7.77 -3.55 -5.40
N PHE A 58 -8.80 -2.76 -5.10
CA PHE A 58 -10.07 -3.24 -4.60
C PHE A 58 -11.05 -3.51 -5.74
N ASN A 59 -11.62 -4.73 -5.73
CA ASN A 59 -12.77 -5.12 -6.54
C ASN A 59 -14.02 -5.12 -5.65
N VAL A 60 -14.85 -4.09 -5.79
CA VAL A 60 -16.04 -3.91 -4.96
C VAL A 60 -17.16 -4.90 -5.32
N MET A 61 -17.18 -5.43 -6.53
CA MET A 61 -18.18 -6.41 -6.97
C MET A 61 -17.95 -7.78 -6.33
N GLU A 62 -16.68 -8.15 -6.14
CA GLU A 62 -16.27 -9.44 -5.56
C GLU A 62 -15.90 -9.33 -4.07
N ASN A 63 -15.87 -8.11 -3.51
CA ASN A 63 -15.34 -7.85 -2.17
C ASN A 63 -13.95 -8.46 -1.97
N THR A 64 -13.06 -8.23 -2.92
CA THR A 64 -11.68 -8.67 -2.86
C THR A 64 -10.69 -7.51 -2.99
N MET A 65 -9.49 -7.72 -2.48
CA MET A 65 -8.35 -6.84 -2.63
C MET A 65 -7.19 -7.65 -3.20
N ALA A 66 -6.69 -7.25 -4.37
CA ALA A 66 -5.40 -7.71 -4.86
C ALA A 66 -4.31 -6.82 -4.27
N TRP A 67 -3.31 -7.42 -3.63
CA TRP A 67 -2.18 -6.70 -3.05
C TRP A 67 -0.85 -7.17 -3.64
N LEU A 68 0.04 -6.22 -3.90
CA LEU A 68 1.39 -6.48 -4.39
C LEU A 68 2.35 -5.43 -3.87
N SER A 69 3.54 -5.86 -3.37
CA SER A 69 4.61 -4.96 -2.98
C SER A 69 5.93 -5.32 -3.65
N VAL A 70 6.80 -4.32 -3.80
CA VAL A 70 8.22 -4.44 -4.13
C VAL A 70 8.98 -3.53 -3.18
N GLY A 71 9.89 -4.10 -2.38
CA GLY A 71 10.68 -3.39 -1.37
C GLY A 71 10.09 -3.50 0.02
N ASN A 72 10.24 -2.45 0.83
CA ASN A 72 10.03 -2.41 2.28
C ASN A 72 8.82 -1.57 2.73
N VAL A 73 7.95 -1.11 1.81
CA VAL A 73 6.69 -0.45 2.20
C VAL A 73 5.77 -1.46 2.85
N GLU A 74 5.65 -1.39 4.16
CA GLU A 74 4.91 -2.35 4.98
C GLU A 74 3.40 -2.22 4.78
N GLY A 75 2.70 -3.36 4.66
CA GLY A 75 1.26 -3.44 4.56
C GLY A 75 0.66 -4.29 5.68
N ARG A 76 -0.41 -3.77 6.29
CA ARG A 76 -1.21 -4.48 7.30
C ARG A 76 -2.69 -4.38 6.95
N LEU A 77 -3.41 -5.48 7.06
CA LEU A 77 -4.85 -5.54 6.86
C LEU A 77 -5.53 -5.94 8.16
N TRP A 78 -6.29 -5.01 8.77
CA TRP A 78 -7.11 -5.28 9.95
C TRP A 78 -8.50 -5.73 9.54
N ARG A 79 -8.94 -6.82 10.17
CA ARG A 79 -10.27 -7.40 9.99
C ARG A 79 -11.17 -6.95 11.12
N LEU A 80 -12.27 -6.24 10.83
CA LEU A 80 -13.18 -5.76 11.87
C LEU A 80 -13.81 -6.91 12.67
N ASN A 81 -14.09 -8.04 12.02
CA ASN A 81 -14.86 -9.15 12.60
C ASN A 81 -14.06 -10.46 12.76
N ALA A 82 -12.71 -10.43 12.73
CA ALA A 82 -11.91 -11.63 12.82
C ALA A 82 -11.27 -11.84 14.21
N ARG A 83 -10.99 -13.11 14.55
CA ARG A 83 -10.27 -13.48 15.79
C ARG A 83 -8.82 -12.94 15.81
N ARG A 84 -8.18 -12.78 14.66
CA ARG A 84 -6.88 -12.09 14.52
C ARG A 84 -7.14 -10.65 14.16
N MET A 85 -6.55 -9.74 14.91
CA MET A 85 -6.79 -8.31 14.70
C MET A 85 -6.21 -7.79 13.38
N HIS A 86 -5.08 -8.33 12.91
CA HIS A 86 -4.50 -7.93 11.62
C HIS A 86 -3.69 -9.06 10.96
N GLU A 87 -3.51 -8.94 9.65
CA GLU A 87 -2.65 -9.76 8.82
C GLU A 87 -1.51 -8.91 8.27
N ALA A 88 -0.26 -9.37 8.45
CA ALA A 88 0.89 -8.77 7.76
C ALA A 88 0.86 -9.20 6.29
N LEU A 89 1.01 -8.23 5.39
CA LEU A 89 1.13 -8.49 3.97
C LEU A 89 2.58 -8.81 3.62
N LEU A 90 2.79 -9.83 2.79
CA LEU A 90 4.12 -10.35 2.50
C LEU A 90 4.95 -9.35 1.69
N LEU A 91 6.03 -8.84 2.27
CA LEU A 91 7.00 -8.01 1.57
C LEU A 91 7.88 -8.87 0.66
N ARG A 92 8.20 -8.33 -0.52
CA ARG A 92 9.13 -8.92 -1.47
C ARG A 92 10.24 -7.93 -1.78
N GLY A 93 11.47 -8.30 -1.47
CA GLY A 93 12.64 -7.45 -1.73
C GLY A 93 12.79 -7.11 -3.20
N GLY A 94 13.29 -5.91 -3.50
CA GLY A 94 13.51 -5.40 -4.85
C GLY A 94 13.38 -3.90 -4.92
N VAL A 95 13.70 -3.34 -6.08
CA VAL A 95 13.58 -1.92 -6.42
C VAL A 95 13.00 -1.79 -7.82
N VAL A 96 11.87 -1.12 -7.94
CA VAL A 96 11.23 -0.85 -9.23
C VAL A 96 12.05 0.19 -9.99
N GLY A 97 12.55 -0.18 -11.17
CA GLY A 97 13.51 0.62 -11.95
C GLY A 97 14.92 0.00 -11.99
N ASP A 98 15.27 -0.86 -11.04
CA ASP A 98 16.55 -1.59 -11.00
C ASP A 98 16.33 -3.11 -11.13
N HIS A 99 15.84 -3.76 -10.08
CA HIS A 99 15.48 -5.17 -10.12
C HIS A 99 14.17 -5.45 -9.39
N ILE A 100 13.30 -6.26 -9.99
CA ILE A 100 12.02 -6.65 -9.40
C ILE A 100 11.97 -8.16 -9.17
N PRO A 101 11.34 -8.61 -8.07
CA PRO A 101 11.15 -10.02 -7.80
C PRO A 101 10.12 -10.63 -8.77
N HIS A 102 9.94 -11.93 -8.71
CA HIS A 102 8.77 -12.56 -9.35
C HIS A 102 7.48 -11.99 -8.75
N LEU A 103 6.69 -11.29 -9.57
CA LEU A 103 5.51 -10.56 -9.16
C LEU A 103 4.30 -11.50 -9.03
N VAL A 104 3.85 -11.76 -7.82
CA VAL A 104 2.65 -12.56 -7.53
C VAL A 104 1.75 -11.77 -6.60
N PRO A 105 0.64 -11.20 -7.09
CA PRO A 105 -0.34 -10.55 -6.24
C PRO A 105 -1.01 -11.53 -5.28
N ALA A 106 -1.20 -11.12 -4.03
CA ALA A 106 -2.07 -11.82 -3.09
C ALA A 106 -3.50 -11.35 -3.29
N ILE A 107 -4.46 -12.27 -3.43
CA ILE A 107 -5.88 -11.96 -3.50
C ILE A 107 -6.49 -12.27 -2.13
N LEU A 108 -7.02 -11.25 -1.49
CA LEU A 108 -7.58 -11.32 -0.15
C LEU A 108 -9.06 -10.90 -0.18
N PRO A 109 -9.98 -11.63 0.48
CA PRO A 109 -11.33 -11.14 0.67
C PRO A 109 -11.29 -9.91 1.58
N VAL A 110 -12.19 -8.96 1.39
CA VAL A 110 -12.36 -7.78 2.25
C VAL A 110 -13.84 -7.62 2.63
N ALA A 111 -14.09 -7.11 3.81
CA ALA A 111 -15.42 -6.87 4.33
C ALA A 111 -15.58 -5.42 4.78
N TYR A 112 -16.83 -4.96 4.88
CA TYR A 112 -17.15 -3.63 5.40
C TYR A 112 -16.47 -3.38 6.75
N GLY A 113 -15.76 -2.27 6.86
CA GLY A 113 -15.04 -1.86 8.05
C GLY A 113 -13.59 -2.33 8.11
N ASP A 114 -13.15 -3.26 7.25
CA ASP A 114 -11.74 -3.66 7.17
C ASP A 114 -10.86 -2.46 6.84
N LEU A 115 -9.66 -2.45 7.42
CA LEU A 115 -8.74 -1.32 7.37
C LEU A 115 -7.39 -1.79 6.79
N LEU A 116 -7.00 -1.19 5.67
CA LEU A 116 -5.66 -1.33 5.12
C LEU A 116 -4.79 -0.18 5.60
N ILE A 117 -3.60 -0.48 6.12
CA ILE A 117 -2.58 0.51 6.44
C ILE A 117 -1.32 0.15 5.65
N LEU A 118 -0.76 1.14 4.94
CA LEU A 118 0.53 1.06 4.29
C LEU A 118 1.45 2.10 4.93
N ALA A 119 2.69 1.70 5.25
CA ALA A 119 3.67 2.57 5.89
C ALA A 119 5.05 2.40 5.25
N THR A 120 5.77 3.51 5.04
CA THR A 120 7.19 3.49 4.65
C THR A 120 8.08 3.14 5.85
N ASP A 121 9.33 2.81 5.62
CA ASP A 121 10.29 2.37 6.64
C ASP A 121 10.72 3.45 7.65
N GLY A 122 10.40 4.72 7.39
CA GLY A 122 10.49 5.78 8.41
C GLY A 122 9.51 5.60 9.58
N ILE A 123 8.56 4.64 9.48
CA ILE A 123 7.62 4.27 10.56
C ILE A 123 8.04 2.93 11.17
N GLU A 124 8.14 2.88 12.50
CA GLU A 124 8.43 1.64 13.21
C GLU A 124 7.33 0.59 13.01
N SER A 125 7.70 -0.67 12.76
CA SER A 125 6.76 -1.79 12.55
C SER A 125 5.83 -2.08 13.74
N SER A 126 6.19 -1.59 14.94
CA SER A 126 5.36 -1.61 16.14
C SER A 126 4.07 -0.78 16.02
N PHE A 127 3.91 0.04 14.97
CA PHE A 127 2.66 0.79 14.73
C PHE A 127 1.42 -0.11 14.71
N ALA A 128 1.60 -1.39 14.41
CA ALA A 128 0.52 -2.37 14.37
C ALA A 128 -0.11 -2.66 15.74
N ASP A 129 0.57 -2.37 16.85
CA ASP A 129 0.16 -2.82 18.19
C ASP A 129 -0.90 -1.91 18.84
N ASP A 130 -1.06 -0.65 18.38
CA ASP A 130 -1.94 0.36 19.00
C ASP A 130 -2.96 0.98 18.01
N VAL A 131 -3.46 0.22 17.07
CA VAL A 131 -4.46 0.70 16.09
C VAL A 131 -5.87 0.62 16.66
N LYS A 132 -6.53 1.78 16.83
CA LYS A 132 -7.94 1.87 17.24
C LYS A 132 -8.85 1.81 16.02
N LEU A 133 -9.40 0.64 15.70
CA LEU A 133 -10.23 0.41 14.50
C LEU A 133 -11.47 1.30 14.41
N SER A 134 -12.01 1.77 15.53
CA SER A 134 -13.19 2.64 15.57
C SER A 134 -12.89 4.10 15.23
N ALA A 135 -11.62 4.51 15.25
CA ALA A 135 -11.25 5.88 14.94
C ALA A 135 -11.35 6.17 13.43
N PRO A 136 -11.59 7.43 13.02
CA PRO A 136 -11.49 7.84 11.62
C PRO A 136 -10.10 7.54 11.03
N ALA A 137 -10.06 7.15 9.73
CA ALA A 137 -8.82 6.78 9.06
C ALA A 137 -7.71 7.85 9.20
N ARG A 138 -8.08 9.13 9.06
CA ARG A 138 -7.15 10.25 9.23
C ARG A 138 -6.52 10.28 10.63
N GLN A 139 -7.33 10.12 11.68
CA GLN A 139 -6.82 10.11 13.07
C GLN A 139 -5.88 8.91 13.33
N ILE A 140 -6.16 7.77 12.71
CA ILE A 140 -5.28 6.60 12.79
C ILE A 140 -3.92 6.94 12.16
N ALA A 141 -3.92 7.51 10.94
CA ALA A 141 -2.68 7.88 10.25
C ALA A 141 -1.86 8.90 11.04
N GLU A 142 -2.49 9.99 11.51
CA GLU A 142 -1.84 11.02 12.32
C GLU A 142 -1.21 10.41 13.59
N ARG A 143 -1.96 9.57 14.31
CA ARG A 143 -1.47 8.91 15.54
C ARG A 143 -0.30 7.95 15.28
N ILE A 144 -0.32 7.22 14.15
CA ILE A 144 0.80 6.34 13.79
C ILE A 144 2.05 7.17 13.57
N VAL A 145 1.98 8.24 12.77
CA VAL A 145 3.13 9.13 12.54
C VAL A 145 3.63 9.74 13.85
N GLU A 146 2.75 10.29 14.69
CA GLU A 146 3.12 10.93 15.96
C GLU A 146 3.87 9.98 16.91
N ARG A 147 3.55 8.69 16.91
CA ARG A 147 4.08 7.72 17.88
C ARG A 147 5.21 6.84 17.36
N ASN A 148 5.23 6.61 16.05
CA ASN A 148 6.10 5.60 15.45
C ASN A 148 7.06 6.18 14.41
N TRP A 149 7.06 7.49 14.18
CA TRP A 149 8.07 8.10 13.32
C TRP A 149 9.45 8.05 13.98
N GLN A 150 10.42 7.49 13.27
CA GLN A 150 11.78 7.30 13.79
C GLN A 150 12.61 8.59 13.79
N GLY A 151 12.16 9.65 13.09
CA GLY A 151 12.86 10.94 13.04
C GLY A 151 14.14 10.96 12.22
N THR A 152 14.50 9.86 11.56
CA THR A 152 15.73 9.69 10.80
C THR A 152 15.52 9.73 9.28
N ASP A 153 14.29 9.50 8.83
CA ASP A 153 13.91 9.45 7.41
C ASP A 153 12.51 10.03 7.19
N ASP A 154 12.17 10.25 5.92
CA ASP A 154 10.82 10.63 5.52
C ASP A 154 9.83 9.52 5.89
N ALA A 155 8.64 9.91 6.35
CA ALA A 155 7.64 8.96 6.80
C ALA A 155 6.29 9.22 6.13
N LEU A 156 5.70 8.18 5.56
CA LEU A 156 4.36 8.22 4.98
C LEU A 156 3.51 7.08 5.52
N VAL A 157 2.30 7.42 5.97
CA VAL A 157 1.27 6.46 6.37
C VAL A 157 0.00 6.70 5.57
N LEU A 158 -0.47 5.66 4.89
CA LEU A 158 -1.76 5.66 4.22
C LEU A 158 -2.70 4.71 4.97
N VAL A 159 -3.91 5.20 5.28
CA VAL A 159 -4.97 4.41 5.92
C VAL A 159 -6.21 4.42 5.04
N ALA A 160 -6.64 3.26 4.59
CA ALA A 160 -7.84 3.08 3.79
C ALA A 160 -8.83 2.15 4.48
N ARG A 161 -10.08 2.63 4.69
CA ARG A 161 -11.17 1.83 5.23
C ARG A 161 -12.08 1.35 4.10
N TYR A 162 -12.31 0.04 4.05
CA TYR A 162 -13.26 -0.53 3.09
C TYR A 162 -14.69 -0.25 3.56
N ALA A 163 -15.41 0.61 2.81
CA ALA A 163 -16.73 1.11 3.19
C ALA A 163 -17.86 0.62 2.24
N HIS A 164 -17.57 -0.36 1.35
CA HIS A 164 -18.58 -0.88 0.45
C HIS A 164 -19.42 -1.95 1.15
N THR A 165 -20.75 -1.79 1.11
CA THR A 165 -21.73 -2.80 1.50
C THR A 165 -22.44 -3.29 0.24
N GLN A 166 -22.54 -4.59 0.04
CA GLN A 166 -23.46 -5.11 -0.98
C GLN A 166 -24.88 -4.72 -0.58
N GLN A 167 -25.57 -4.00 -1.47
CA GLN A 167 -27.01 -3.89 -1.31
C GLN A 167 -27.60 -5.28 -1.42
N PRO A 168 -28.51 -5.71 -0.49
CA PRO A 168 -29.22 -6.96 -0.64
C PRO A 168 -29.94 -6.94 -1.98
N GLN A 169 -29.68 -7.93 -2.84
CA GLN A 169 -30.47 -8.13 -4.05
C GLN A 169 -31.89 -8.47 -3.57
N VAL A 170 -32.81 -7.54 -3.78
CA VAL A 170 -34.24 -7.79 -3.58
C VAL A 170 -34.67 -8.69 -4.73
N HIS A 171 -34.90 -9.96 -4.42
CA HIS A 171 -35.55 -10.94 -5.33
C HIS A 171 -37.06 -10.78 -5.26
#